data_2c2af0ea4a7f0898fdb054faab3a1211
#
_entry.id   2c2af0ea4a7f0898fdb054faab3a1211
#
_cell.length_a   1.000
_cell.length_b   1.000
_cell.length_c   1.000
_cell.angle_alpha   90.00
_cell.angle_beta   90.00
_cell.angle_gamma   90.00
#
_symmetry.space_group_name_H-M   'P 1'
#
loop_
_entity.id
_entity.type
_entity.pdbx_description
1 polymer ?
#
loop_
_entity_poly.entity_id
_entity_poly.type
_entity_poly.pdbx_seq_one_letter_code
_entity_poly.pdbx_strand_id
1 'polypeptide(L)'
;MSDKLQIELSGVKFANPVIPASGTYGFGDEFAELYDINCLGGISFKGTTRQARYGNALPRIAECGNYGMINAVGLQNPGVEHVIAHELPRLKSHYNGCIVANVSGFSIEEYVETCALLDKEPIDILEVNISCPNVHNGGMAFGTSPEAAAEVTAAVKAVTTKPVYMKLSPNVTDIVAIAKACEAAGADGLCLINTVLGMRIDIRRRKPVIANRYGGYSGSGIFPLALRMVNQVACATSLPIIGCGGVSSAEDVIEMMMAGATAVEIGAANLTNPMVAKEIVDRLPALMEELKIEKLTDIIGIVNHE
;
A
#
# COMPACT_ATOMS: atom_id res chain seq x y z
N MET A 1 15.89 -19.01 3.63
CA MET A 1 14.43 -19.14 3.41
C MET A 1 14.21 -19.97 2.16
N SER A 2 13.13 -20.75 2.11
CA SER A 2 12.86 -21.65 0.96
C SER A 2 12.49 -20.82 -0.26
N ASP A 3 13.02 -21.18 -1.47
CA ASP A 3 12.66 -20.55 -2.76
C ASP A 3 11.14 -20.57 -3.07
N LYS A 4 10.38 -21.32 -2.26
CA LYS A 4 8.93 -21.49 -2.42
C LYS A 4 8.11 -20.22 -2.13
N LEU A 5 8.62 -19.34 -1.25
CA LEU A 5 7.96 -18.08 -0.87
C LEU A 5 8.39 -16.90 -1.74
N GLN A 6 9.49 -17.03 -2.49
CA GLN A 6 10.05 -15.92 -3.27
C GLN A 6 9.09 -15.47 -4.37
N ILE A 7 9.04 -14.15 -4.53
CA ILE A 7 8.31 -13.51 -5.62
C ILE A 7 9.20 -12.46 -6.28
N GLU A 8 8.79 -11.98 -7.44
CA GLU A 8 9.47 -10.89 -8.15
C GLU A 8 8.46 -9.83 -8.59
N LEU A 9 8.81 -8.57 -8.36
CA LEU A 9 8.05 -7.40 -8.76
C LEU A 9 8.94 -6.52 -9.66
N SER A 10 8.66 -6.49 -10.96
CA SER A 10 9.36 -5.65 -11.95
C SER A 10 10.89 -5.76 -11.86
N GLY A 11 11.41 -7.00 -11.75
CA GLY A 11 12.84 -7.30 -11.65
C GLY A 11 13.41 -7.24 -10.21
N VAL A 12 12.65 -6.79 -9.24
CA VAL A 12 13.04 -6.77 -7.82
C VAL A 12 12.59 -8.06 -7.13
N LYS A 13 13.52 -8.78 -6.49
CA LYS A 13 13.27 -10.06 -5.81
C LYS A 13 12.94 -9.85 -4.35
N PHE A 14 11.83 -10.41 -3.91
CA PHE A 14 11.37 -10.41 -2.53
C PHE A 14 11.48 -11.81 -1.93
N ALA A 15 11.91 -11.91 -0.68
CA ALA A 15 12.05 -13.19 0.03
C ALA A 15 10.69 -13.90 0.25
N ASN A 16 9.60 -13.15 0.32
CA ASN A 16 8.22 -13.60 0.43
C ASN A 16 7.26 -12.45 0.03
N PRO A 17 5.95 -12.71 -0.15
CA PRO A 17 5.02 -11.69 -0.65
C PRO A 17 4.54 -10.67 0.39
N VAL A 18 4.92 -10.79 1.67
CA VAL A 18 4.35 -10.00 2.75
C VAL A 18 5.08 -8.67 2.94
N ILE A 19 4.33 -7.58 2.81
CA ILE A 19 4.81 -6.20 2.92
C ILE A 19 3.91 -5.46 3.92
N PRO A 20 4.41 -4.90 5.03
CA PRO A 20 3.65 -3.93 5.82
C PRO A 20 3.28 -2.71 4.98
N ALA A 21 1.99 -2.31 5.01
CA ALA A 21 1.48 -1.20 4.24
C ALA A 21 1.94 0.14 4.80
N SER A 22 2.21 1.07 3.91
CA SER A 22 2.49 2.47 4.23
C SER A 22 1.41 3.06 5.16
N GLY A 23 1.86 3.79 6.17
CA GLY A 23 0.98 4.47 7.13
C GLY A 23 0.57 3.66 8.36
N THR A 24 0.86 2.36 8.39
CA THR A 24 0.58 1.47 9.52
C THR A 24 1.82 0.85 10.14
N TYR A 25 2.99 1.12 9.56
CA TYR A 25 4.28 0.56 9.96
C TYR A 25 5.37 1.62 10.17
N GLY A 26 5.05 2.90 10.05
CA GLY A 26 6.01 4.00 10.21
C GLY A 26 7.19 3.87 9.24
N PHE A 27 8.39 3.89 9.79
CA PHE A 27 9.65 3.57 9.11
C PHE A 27 10.26 2.25 9.61
N GLY A 28 9.52 1.46 10.41
CA GLY A 28 9.89 0.13 10.84
C GLY A 28 10.57 0.04 12.21
N ASP A 29 11.01 1.16 12.79
CA ASP A 29 11.80 1.15 14.04
C ASP A 29 11.06 0.54 15.22
N GLU A 30 9.81 0.96 15.44
CA GLU A 30 9.01 0.46 16.57
C GLU A 30 8.74 -1.04 16.44
N PHE A 31 8.64 -1.55 15.22
CA PHE A 31 8.47 -2.98 14.96
C PHE A 31 9.78 -3.76 15.08
N ALA A 32 10.92 -3.16 14.75
CA ALA A 32 12.24 -3.77 14.95
C ALA A 32 12.57 -4.01 16.44
N GLU A 33 11.94 -3.27 17.36
CA GLU A 33 12.02 -3.53 18.79
C GLU A 33 11.21 -4.75 19.24
N LEU A 34 10.19 -5.17 18.44
CA LEU A 34 9.31 -6.28 18.79
C LEU A 34 9.77 -7.61 18.18
N TYR A 35 10.31 -7.58 16.95
CA TYR A 35 10.78 -8.77 16.24
C TYR A 35 11.80 -8.44 15.16
N ASP A 36 12.51 -9.45 14.67
CA ASP A 36 13.42 -9.29 13.53
C ASP A 36 12.61 -9.03 12.25
N ILE A 37 12.54 -7.77 11.83
CA ILE A 37 11.82 -7.31 10.65
C ILE A 37 12.41 -7.83 9.32
N ASN A 38 13.61 -8.43 9.33
CA ASN A 38 14.20 -9.08 8.15
C ASN A 38 13.47 -10.36 7.71
N CYS A 39 12.49 -10.84 8.50
CA CYS A 39 11.59 -11.90 8.06
C CYS A 39 10.61 -11.45 6.95
N LEU A 40 10.35 -10.15 6.81
CA LEU A 40 9.42 -9.58 5.85
C LEU A 40 9.99 -9.59 4.43
N GLY A 41 9.11 -9.73 3.43
CA GLY A 41 9.50 -9.67 2.03
C GLY A 41 9.93 -8.26 1.62
N GLY A 42 9.21 -7.26 2.05
CA GLY A 42 9.51 -5.84 1.83
C GLY A 42 8.91 -4.98 2.93
N ILE A 43 9.24 -3.69 2.95
CA ILE A 43 8.61 -2.69 3.82
C ILE A 43 8.20 -1.49 2.97
N SER A 44 6.89 -1.16 2.97
CA SER A 44 6.40 0.10 2.42
C SER A 44 6.36 1.13 3.55
N PHE A 45 7.32 2.06 3.53
CA PHE A 45 7.44 3.04 4.58
C PHE A 45 6.38 4.15 4.49
N LYS A 46 6.29 4.96 5.53
CA LYS A 46 5.33 6.05 5.68
C LYS A 46 5.29 6.97 4.46
N GLY A 47 4.08 7.20 3.93
CA GLY A 47 3.84 8.09 2.80
C GLY A 47 4.50 9.46 3.01
N THR A 48 5.41 9.77 2.10
CA THR A 48 6.32 10.92 2.17
C THR A 48 5.89 11.96 1.15
N THR A 49 5.84 13.22 1.55
CA THR A 49 5.55 14.39 0.71
C THR A 49 6.79 15.26 0.53
N ARG A 50 6.78 16.17 -0.45
CA ARG A 50 7.90 17.11 -0.69
C ARG A 50 8.25 17.89 0.57
N GLN A 51 7.24 18.44 1.24
CA GLN A 51 7.38 19.19 2.48
C GLN A 51 6.81 18.40 3.66
N ALA A 52 7.30 18.69 4.87
CA ALA A 52 6.77 18.14 6.12
C ALA A 52 5.30 18.53 6.32
N ARG A 53 4.50 17.59 6.86
CA ARG A 53 3.07 17.82 7.14
C ARG A 53 2.70 17.33 8.54
N TYR A 54 1.97 18.17 9.28
CA TYR A 54 1.43 17.83 10.59
C TYR A 54 0.17 16.94 10.52
N GLY A 55 -0.47 16.89 9.34
CA GLY A 55 -1.74 16.19 9.15
C GLY A 55 -2.95 17.01 9.62
N ASN A 56 -4.09 16.32 9.69
CA ASN A 56 -5.38 16.92 10.04
C ASN A 56 -5.57 17.10 11.55
N ALA A 57 -6.60 17.87 11.93
CA ALA A 57 -7.00 18.10 13.32
C ALA A 57 -7.43 16.80 14.03
N LEU A 58 -7.21 16.75 15.34
CA LEU A 58 -7.64 15.65 16.20
C LEU A 58 -9.13 15.82 16.63
N PRO A 59 -9.83 14.69 16.88
CA PRO A 59 -9.44 13.30 16.65
C PRO A 59 -9.47 12.94 15.17
N ARG A 60 -8.49 12.17 14.71
CA ARG A 60 -8.33 11.83 13.28
C ARG A 60 -8.25 10.32 13.00
N ILE A 61 -8.37 9.51 14.05
CA ILE A 61 -8.44 8.05 14.02
C ILE A 61 -9.50 7.60 15.00
N ALA A 62 -10.30 6.60 14.65
CA ALA A 62 -11.27 5.97 15.56
C ALA A 62 -11.51 4.52 15.16
N GLU A 63 -11.74 3.67 16.14
CA GLU A 63 -12.19 2.29 15.93
C GLU A 63 -13.63 2.24 15.40
N CYS A 64 -13.90 1.25 14.56
CA CYS A 64 -15.20 0.99 13.97
C CYS A 64 -15.78 -0.38 14.38
N GLY A 65 -15.54 -0.80 15.61
CA GLY A 65 -15.87 -2.14 16.10
C GLY A 65 -14.84 -3.17 15.66
N ASN A 66 -15.19 -4.45 15.72
CA ASN A 66 -14.25 -5.58 15.56
C ASN A 66 -13.66 -5.72 14.14
N TYR A 67 -14.19 -5.01 13.14
CA TYR A 67 -13.84 -5.24 11.74
C TYR A 67 -13.02 -4.13 11.09
N GLY A 68 -12.69 -3.07 11.81
CA GLY A 68 -11.88 -2.02 11.23
C GLY A 68 -11.83 -0.70 11.98
N MET A 69 -11.23 0.26 11.32
CA MET A 69 -10.99 1.60 11.81
C MET A 69 -11.27 2.64 10.72
N ILE A 70 -11.53 3.87 11.16
CA ILE A 70 -11.64 5.03 10.27
C ILE A 70 -10.51 6.01 10.59
N ASN A 71 -9.88 6.56 9.56
CA ASN A 71 -8.83 7.55 9.72
C ASN A 71 -8.94 8.70 8.71
N ALA A 72 -8.49 9.86 9.15
CA ALA A 72 -8.23 11.02 8.33
C ALA A 72 -6.93 11.69 8.81
N VAL A 73 -5.82 10.94 8.81
CA VAL A 73 -4.53 11.40 9.34
C VAL A 73 -4.01 12.61 8.55
N GLY A 74 -4.25 12.68 7.23
CA GLY A 74 -3.88 13.83 6.40
C GLY A 74 -2.40 13.88 6.05
N LEU A 75 -1.80 12.72 5.76
CA LEU A 75 -0.41 12.59 5.31
C LEU A 75 0.63 13.16 6.28
N GLN A 76 0.44 13.03 7.60
CA GLN A 76 1.48 13.43 8.55
C GLN A 76 2.78 12.70 8.24
N ASN A 77 3.84 13.47 7.94
CA ASN A 77 5.18 12.96 7.65
C ASN A 77 6.22 14.07 7.77
N PRO A 78 7.50 13.76 7.95
CA PRO A 78 8.55 14.76 8.17
C PRO A 78 9.08 15.45 6.90
N GLY A 79 8.59 15.04 5.70
CA GLY A 79 9.09 15.53 4.42
C GLY A 79 10.28 14.73 3.88
N VAL A 80 10.44 14.72 2.54
CA VAL A 80 11.39 13.86 1.85
C VAL A 80 12.85 14.09 2.27
N GLU A 81 13.25 15.32 2.50
CA GLU A 81 14.64 15.64 2.91
C GLU A 81 14.98 15.03 4.28
N HIS A 82 14.03 15.11 5.23
CA HIS A 82 14.20 14.45 6.54
C HIS A 82 14.22 12.93 6.41
N VAL A 83 13.34 12.35 5.57
CA VAL A 83 13.31 10.91 5.32
C VAL A 83 14.65 10.42 4.79
N ILE A 84 15.23 11.12 3.80
CA ILE A 84 16.53 10.78 3.22
C ILE A 84 17.66 10.92 4.25
N ALA A 85 17.64 12.00 5.04
CA ALA A 85 18.74 12.28 5.97
C ALA A 85 18.71 11.42 7.24
N HIS A 86 17.54 10.97 7.68
CA HIS A 86 17.37 10.35 9.00
C HIS A 86 16.64 9.01 8.98
N GLU A 87 15.43 8.95 8.41
CA GLU A 87 14.58 7.77 8.54
C GLU A 87 15.08 6.60 7.68
N LEU A 88 15.46 6.85 6.44
CA LEU A 88 15.96 5.82 5.52
C LEU A 88 17.29 5.21 5.99
N PRO A 89 18.30 5.98 6.43
CA PRO A 89 19.52 5.42 7.05
C PRO A 89 19.21 4.58 8.29
N ARG A 90 18.26 5.00 9.13
CA ARG A 90 17.86 4.28 10.33
C ARG A 90 17.18 2.96 9.97
N LEU A 91 16.21 2.96 9.04
CA LEU A 91 15.60 1.74 8.52
C LEU A 91 16.67 0.78 7.98
N LYS A 92 17.61 1.27 7.18
CA LYS A 92 18.70 0.46 6.59
C LYS A 92 19.67 -0.11 7.66
N SER A 93 19.74 0.45 8.86
CA SER A 93 20.53 -0.13 9.94
C SER A 93 19.90 -1.38 10.58
N HIS A 94 18.61 -1.59 10.40
CA HIS A 94 17.85 -2.71 10.97
C HIS A 94 17.33 -3.68 9.90
N TYR A 95 17.17 -3.22 8.64
CA TYR A 95 16.54 -3.96 7.58
C TYR A 95 17.38 -4.04 6.31
N ASN A 96 17.55 -5.27 5.79
CA ASN A 96 18.34 -5.57 4.61
C ASN A 96 17.49 -6.03 3.40
N GLY A 97 16.17 -6.11 3.56
CA GLY A 97 15.24 -6.51 2.50
C GLY A 97 14.83 -5.35 1.60
N CYS A 98 13.81 -5.58 0.76
CA CYS A 98 13.33 -4.62 -0.22
C CYS A 98 12.59 -3.45 0.43
N ILE A 99 12.89 -2.23 0.00
CA ILE A 99 12.27 -1.00 0.49
C ILE A 99 11.38 -0.43 -0.61
N VAL A 100 10.10 -0.30 -0.29
CA VAL A 100 9.08 0.36 -1.11
C VAL A 100 8.87 1.77 -0.56
N ALA A 101 9.24 2.77 -1.35
CA ALA A 101 9.09 4.17 -0.95
C ALA A 101 7.71 4.70 -1.31
N ASN A 102 6.82 4.86 -0.33
CA ASN A 102 5.50 5.45 -0.57
C ASN A 102 5.61 6.98 -0.72
N VAL A 103 5.18 7.48 -1.87
CA VAL A 103 5.19 8.91 -2.23
C VAL A 103 3.77 9.42 -2.32
N SER A 104 3.53 10.57 -1.71
CA SER A 104 2.26 11.30 -1.78
C SER A 104 2.50 12.76 -2.12
N GLY A 105 1.57 13.40 -2.80
CA GLY A 105 1.66 14.80 -3.20
C GLY A 105 0.30 15.45 -3.38
N PHE A 106 0.29 16.77 -3.57
CA PHE A 106 -0.90 17.57 -3.80
C PHE A 106 -0.86 18.29 -5.16
N SER A 107 0.25 18.18 -5.88
CA SER A 107 0.40 18.58 -7.27
C SER A 107 1.33 17.58 -7.99
N ILE A 108 1.33 17.61 -9.32
CA ILE A 108 2.22 16.77 -10.14
C ILE A 108 3.67 17.11 -9.83
N GLU A 109 3.99 18.38 -9.65
CA GLU A 109 5.32 18.86 -9.31
C GLU A 109 5.82 18.27 -7.98
N GLU A 110 4.97 18.20 -6.95
CA GLU A 110 5.33 17.59 -5.66
C GLU A 110 5.66 16.10 -5.81
N TYR A 111 4.88 15.35 -6.63
CA TYR A 111 5.20 13.93 -6.93
C TYR A 111 6.53 13.81 -7.67
N VAL A 112 6.73 14.60 -8.73
CA VAL A 112 7.95 14.58 -9.55
C VAL A 112 9.19 14.90 -8.72
N GLU A 113 9.17 16.00 -7.96
CA GLU A 113 10.30 16.38 -7.11
C GLU A 113 10.62 15.32 -6.05
N THR A 114 9.58 14.77 -5.38
CA THR A 114 9.76 13.78 -4.34
C THR A 114 10.33 12.48 -4.91
N CYS A 115 9.79 12.00 -6.04
CA CYS A 115 10.29 10.80 -6.71
C CYS A 115 11.72 10.97 -7.23
N ALA A 116 12.05 12.12 -7.82
CA ALA A 116 13.40 12.41 -8.32
C ALA A 116 14.46 12.46 -7.20
N LEU A 117 14.07 12.88 -5.98
CA LEU A 117 14.95 12.83 -4.81
C LEU A 117 15.16 11.40 -4.35
N LEU A 118 14.07 10.62 -4.20
CA LEU A 118 14.11 9.23 -3.73
C LEU A 118 14.74 8.27 -4.76
N ASP A 119 14.72 8.59 -6.07
CA ASP A 119 15.35 7.77 -7.10
C ASP A 119 16.87 7.57 -6.87
N LYS A 120 17.51 8.52 -6.20
CA LYS A 120 18.95 8.51 -5.89
C LYS A 120 19.28 7.71 -4.63
N GLU A 121 18.28 7.30 -3.90
CA GLU A 121 18.41 6.67 -2.60
C GLU A 121 18.37 5.14 -2.70
N PRO A 122 18.83 4.41 -1.68
CA PRO A 122 18.83 2.94 -1.65
C PRO A 122 17.44 2.38 -1.35
N ILE A 123 16.49 2.68 -2.22
CA ILE A 123 15.14 2.11 -2.27
C ILE A 123 15.00 1.24 -3.53
N ASP A 124 14.04 0.33 -3.56
CA ASP A 124 13.87 -0.64 -4.65
C ASP A 124 12.69 -0.30 -5.55
N ILE A 125 11.58 0.19 -4.98
CA ILE A 125 10.34 0.52 -5.70
C ILE A 125 9.80 1.87 -5.19
N LEU A 126 9.23 2.67 -6.10
CA LEU A 126 8.41 3.83 -5.78
C LEU A 126 6.92 3.45 -5.81
N GLU A 127 6.23 3.56 -4.69
CA GLU A 127 4.78 3.41 -4.60
C GLU A 127 4.14 4.81 -4.58
N VAL A 128 3.58 5.22 -5.71
CA VAL A 128 2.99 6.55 -5.91
C VAL A 128 1.52 6.54 -5.51
N ASN A 129 1.22 7.13 -4.39
CA ASN A 129 -0.12 7.16 -3.80
C ASN A 129 -0.96 8.31 -4.39
N ILE A 130 -1.76 8.01 -5.41
CA ILE A 130 -2.68 8.97 -6.05
C ILE A 130 -4.09 8.96 -5.43
N SER A 131 -4.30 8.19 -4.36
CA SER A 131 -5.61 7.94 -3.78
C SER A 131 -6.02 8.91 -2.66
N CYS A 132 -5.26 9.98 -2.40
CA CYS A 132 -5.54 10.91 -1.31
C CYS A 132 -6.78 11.78 -1.62
N PRO A 133 -7.91 11.63 -0.89
CA PRO A 133 -9.15 12.35 -1.19
C PRO A 133 -9.17 13.80 -0.69
N ASN A 134 -8.12 14.27 -0.03
CA ASN A 134 -8.09 15.54 0.68
C ASN A 134 -7.41 16.65 -0.11
N VAL A 135 -7.97 17.02 -1.27
CA VAL A 135 -7.59 18.25 -1.95
C VAL A 135 -8.65 19.32 -1.69
N HIS A 136 -8.57 19.97 -0.53
CA HIS A 136 -9.20 21.26 -0.32
C HIS A 136 -8.38 22.31 -1.09
N ASN A 137 -9.02 23.03 -2.01
CA ASN A 137 -8.57 24.12 -2.86
C ASN A 137 -8.26 23.73 -4.32
N GLY A 138 -9.26 23.11 -5.01
CA GLY A 138 -9.28 23.08 -6.49
C GLY A 138 -8.32 22.06 -7.14
N GLY A 139 -7.62 21.25 -6.38
CA GLY A 139 -6.81 20.16 -6.93
C GLY A 139 -7.66 18.95 -7.30
N MET A 140 -7.49 18.41 -8.50
CA MET A 140 -8.09 17.15 -8.90
C MET A 140 -7.60 16.04 -7.97
N ALA A 141 -8.51 15.18 -7.53
CA ALA A 141 -8.13 13.91 -6.89
C ALA A 141 -7.53 13.04 -8.00
N PHE A 142 -6.21 12.98 -8.10
CA PHE A 142 -5.45 12.33 -9.18
C PHE A 142 -5.85 10.86 -9.42
N GLY A 143 -6.34 10.18 -8.40
CA GLY A 143 -6.78 8.79 -8.51
C GLY A 143 -8.27 8.62 -8.83
N THR A 144 -9.01 9.68 -9.22
CA THR A 144 -10.45 9.60 -9.50
C THR A 144 -10.80 9.65 -10.99
N SER A 145 -9.86 10.05 -11.86
CA SER A 145 -10.02 9.97 -13.30
C SER A 145 -8.84 9.26 -13.96
N PRO A 146 -9.07 8.51 -15.04
CA PRO A 146 -8.02 7.86 -15.83
C PRO A 146 -6.98 8.86 -16.35
N GLU A 147 -7.42 10.02 -16.82
CA GLU A 147 -6.56 11.05 -17.41
C GLU A 147 -5.59 11.62 -16.36
N ALA A 148 -6.08 11.98 -15.18
CA ALA A 148 -5.26 12.52 -14.10
C ALA A 148 -4.29 11.46 -13.56
N ALA A 149 -4.70 10.20 -13.46
CA ALA A 149 -3.84 9.09 -13.06
C ALA A 149 -2.71 8.87 -14.08
N ALA A 150 -3.04 8.89 -15.38
CA ALA A 150 -2.05 8.77 -16.46
C ALA A 150 -1.05 9.93 -16.46
N GLU A 151 -1.51 11.17 -16.23
CA GLU A 151 -0.66 12.36 -16.21
C GLU A 151 0.40 12.27 -15.09
N VAL A 152 -0.01 11.93 -13.86
CA VAL A 152 0.92 11.72 -12.74
C VAL A 152 1.88 10.57 -13.04
N THR A 153 1.37 9.45 -13.59
CA THR A 153 2.19 8.28 -13.93
C THR A 153 3.28 8.66 -14.91
N ALA A 154 2.93 9.29 -16.03
CA ALA A 154 3.87 9.70 -17.06
C ALA A 154 4.91 10.71 -16.53
N ALA A 155 4.48 11.68 -15.72
CA ALA A 155 5.37 12.69 -15.15
C ALA A 155 6.40 12.07 -14.17
N VAL A 156 5.98 11.12 -13.32
CA VAL A 156 6.89 10.41 -12.41
C VAL A 156 7.83 9.49 -13.18
N LYS A 157 7.34 8.74 -14.17
CA LYS A 157 8.17 7.85 -15.00
C LYS A 157 9.25 8.60 -15.77
N ALA A 158 9.03 9.87 -16.10
CA ALA A 158 10.01 10.69 -16.81
C ALA A 158 11.25 11.07 -15.95
N VAL A 159 11.17 10.95 -14.62
CA VAL A 159 12.20 11.43 -13.68
C VAL A 159 12.79 10.34 -12.78
N THR A 160 12.38 9.08 -12.95
CA THR A 160 12.89 7.97 -12.16
C THR A 160 13.34 6.78 -13.01
N THR A 161 14.36 6.08 -12.51
CA THR A 161 14.84 4.81 -13.05
C THR A 161 14.30 3.61 -12.28
N LYS A 162 13.73 3.84 -11.09
CA LYS A 162 13.15 2.80 -10.25
C LYS A 162 11.79 2.34 -10.79
N PRO A 163 11.37 1.10 -10.54
CA PRO A 163 10.01 0.66 -10.81
C PRO A 163 8.97 1.55 -10.10
N VAL A 164 7.92 1.96 -10.82
CA VAL A 164 6.83 2.81 -10.33
C VAL A 164 5.54 2.01 -10.22
N TYR A 165 5.03 1.89 -9.00
CA TYR A 165 3.76 1.26 -8.67
C TYR A 165 2.73 2.33 -8.31
N MET A 166 1.62 2.36 -9.03
CA MET A 166 0.56 3.33 -8.76
C MET A 166 -0.43 2.78 -7.74
N LYS A 167 -0.57 3.47 -6.58
CA LYS A 167 -1.52 3.05 -5.53
C LYS A 167 -2.88 3.68 -5.75
N LEU A 168 -3.86 2.81 -6.07
CA LEU A 168 -5.18 3.18 -6.54
C LEU A 168 -6.20 3.34 -5.41
N SER A 169 -7.17 4.24 -5.64
CA SER A 169 -8.31 4.46 -4.77
C SER A 169 -9.45 3.49 -5.08
N PRO A 170 -10.12 2.91 -4.07
CA PRO A 170 -11.37 2.16 -4.30
C PRO A 170 -12.59 3.07 -4.49
N ASN A 171 -12.43 4.38 -4.25
CA ASN A 171 -13.55 5.34 -4.23
C ASN A 171 -13.85 5.89 -5.64
N VAL A 172 -13.98 4.98 -6.58
CA VAL A 172 -14.20 5.25 -8.01
C VAL A 172 -15.27 4.30 -8.56
N THR A 173 -15.90 4.69 -9.64
CA THR A 173 -16.90 3.84 -10.29
C THR A 173 -16.25 2.67 -11.04
N ASP A 174 -15.11 2.93 -11.70
CA ASP A 174 -14.38 1.95 -12.50
C ASP A 174 -12.87 2.03 -12.21
N ILE A 175 -12.40 1.12 -11.36
CA ILE A 175 -10.97 1.02 -11.02
C ILE A 175 -10.14 0.46 -12.18
N VAL A 176 -10.77 -0.35 -13.06
CA VAL A 176 -10.09 -0.95 -14.21
C VAL A 176 -9.71 0.12 -15.24
N ALA A 177 -10.59 1.10 -15.46
CA ALA A 177 -10.28 2.22 -16.37
C ALA A 177 -9.04 3.00 -15.89
N ILE A 178 -8.92 3.24 -14.57
CA ILE A 178 -7.77 3.92 -13.98
C ILE A 178 -6.50 3.06 -14.07
N ALA A 179 -6.61 1.77 -13.76
CA ALA A 179 -5.50 0.82 -13.87
C ALA A 179 -4.91 0.77 -15.29
N LYS A 180 -5.78 0.66 -16.32
CA LYS A 180 -5.36 0.68 -17.72
C LYS A 180 -4.73 2.00 -18.15
N ALA A 181 -5.21 3.11 -17.62
CA ALA A 181 -4.61 4.42 -17.90
C ALA A 181 -3.20 4.54 -17.29
N CYS A 182 -2.98 4.03 -16.08
CA CYS A 182 -1.65 3.94 -15.48
C CYS A 182 -0.73 3.01 -16.28
N GLU A 183 -1.21 1.83 -16.71
CA GLU A 183 -0.46 0.91 -17.56
C GLU A 183 -0.03 1.57 -18.87
N ALA A 184 -0.97 2.20 -19.57
CA ALA A 184 -0.70 2.91 -20.83
C ALA A 184 0.28 4.08 -20.67
N ALA A 185 0.32 4.71 -19.49
CA ALA A 185 1.25 5.78 -19.13
C ALA A 185 2.63 5.28 -18.66
N GLY A 186 2.87 3.96 -18.62
CA GLY A 186 4.14 3.33 -18.35
C GLY A 186 4.41 2.98 -16.89
N ALA A 187 3.37 2.80 -16.06
CA ALA A 187 3.54 2.20 -14.74
C ALA A 187 4.17 0.81 -14.84
N ASP A 188 5.03 0.45 -13.88
CA ASP A 188 5.65 -0.88 -13.82
C ASP A 188 4.83 -1.87 -12.97
N GLY A 189 3.86 -1.37 -12.22
CA GLY A 189 2.94 -2.16 -11.41
C GLY A 189 1.86 -1.32 -10.76
N LEU A 190 0.96 -1.99 -10.06
CA LEU A 190 -0.17 -1.38 -9.36
C LEU A 190 -0.21 -1.84 -7.91
N CYS A 191 -0.62 -0.96 -7.00
CA CYS A 191 -0.99 -1.30 -5.63
C CYS A 191 -2.47 -0.96 -5.43
N LEU A 192 -3.27 -1.89 -4.97
CA LEU A 192 -4.68 -1.64 -4.69
C LEU A 192 -5.23 -2.57 -3.61
N ILE A 193 -6.04 -2.06 -2.75
CA ILE A 193 -6.71 -0.75 -2.73
C ILE A 193 -6.23 0.10 -1.55
N ASN A 194 -6.33 1.43 -1.66
CA ASN A 194 -6.30 2.30 -0.50
C ASN A 194 -7.63 2.20 0.28
N THR A 195 -7.85 3.05 1.28
CA THR A 195 -9.00 2.98 2.18
C THR A 195 -10.31 3.39 1.51
N VAL A 196 -11.42 2.75 1.92
CA VAL A 196 -12.78 3.07 1.46
C VAL A 196 -13.31 4.28 2.23
N LEU A 197 -13.87 5.26 1.53
CA LEU A 197 -14.44 6.44 2.19
C LEU A 197 -15.64 6.05 3.07
N GLY A 198 -15.61 6.48 4.32
CA GLY A 198 -16.63 6.15 5.30
C GLY A 198 -16.90 7.28 6.29
N MET A 199 -17.89 7.06 7.16
CA MET A 199 -18.25 7.94 8.25
C MET A 199 -18.69 7.14 9.49
N ARG A 200 -18.36 7.66 10.65
CA ARG A 200 -18.90 7.15 11.92
C ARG A 200 -19.40 8.29 12.80
N ILE A 201 -20.49 8.04 13.53
CA ILE A 201 -21.13 9.03 14.43
C ILE A 201 -21.08 8.49 15.86
N ASP A 202 -20.61 9.32 16.79
CA ASP A 202 -20.85 9.14 18.21
C ASP A 202 -22.30 9.57 18.53
N ILE A 203 -23.18 8.61 18.74
CA ILE A 203 -24.60 8.84 18.94
C ILE A 203 -24.89 9.57 20.29
N ARG A 204 -23.99 9.44 21.26
CA ARG A 204 -24.12 10.10 22.56
C ARG A 204 -23.73 11.58 22.47
N ARG A 205 -22.65 11.86 21.78
CA ARG A 205 -22.18 13.24 21.53
C ARG A 205 -22.90 13.90 20.37
N ARG A 206 -23.59 13.12 19.52
CA ARG A 206 -24.27 13.56 18.28
C ARG A 206 -23.33 14.29 17.32
N LYS A 207 -22.10 13.75 17.17
CA LYS A 207 -21.02 14.33 16.35
C LYS A 207 -20.27 13.22 15.60
N PRO A 208 -19.60 13.54 14.48
CA PRO A 208 -18.65 12.63 13.88
C PRO A 208 -17.56 12.21 14.88
N VAL A 209 -17.08 10.96 14.78
CA VAL A 209 -16.01 10.43 15.67
C VAL A 209 -14.63 11.02 15.35
N ILE A 210 -14.44 11.52 14.12
CA ILE A 210 -13.22 12.19 13.68
C ILE A 210 -13.52 13.62 13.23
N ALA A 211 -12.54 14.52 13.38
CA ALA A 211 -12.70 15.95 13.09
C ALA A 211 -13.09 16.24 11.64
N ASN A 212 -12.55 15.49 10.69
CA ASN A 212 -12.80 15.63 9.25
C ASN A 212 -14.18 15.12 8.81
N ARG A 213 -15.03 14.61 9.71
CA ARG A 213 -16.33 14.00 9.44
C ARG A 213 -16.25 12.71 8.61
N TYR A 214 -15.59 12.73 7.46
CA TYR A 214 -15.33 11.58 6.59
C TYR A 214 -13.87 11.18 6.68
N GLY A 215 -13.60 9.86 6.54
CA GLY A 215 -12.25 9.32 6.55
C GLY A 215 -12.17 8.00 5.82
N GLY A 216 -10.97 7.50 5.62
CA GLY A 216 -10.74 6.19 5.04
C GLY A 216 -11.04 5.08 6.03
N TYR A 217 -11.93 4.18 5.67
CA TYR A 217 -12.23 2.95 6.41
C TYR A 217 -11.31 1.83 5.95
N SER A 218 -10.72 1.10 6.90
CA SER A 218 -9.81 -0.03 6.68
C SER A 218 -10.01 -1.11 7.75
N GLY A 219 -9.49 -2.32 7.51
CA GLY A 219 -9.61 -3.49 8.36
C GLY A 219 -10.26 -4.66 7.64
N SER A 220 -10.44 -5.81 8.32
CA SER A 220 -10.91 -7.05 7.71
C SER A 220 -12.27 -6.94 7.00
N GLY A 221 -13.12 -5.99 7.40
CA GLY A 221 -14.42 -5.76 6.76
C GLY A 221 -14.36 -5.31 5.30
N ILE A 222 -13.22 -4.82 4.81
CA ILE A 222 -13.07 -4.44 3.39
C ILE A 222 -12.42 -5.53 2.53
N PHE A 223 -11.99 -6.64 3.11
CA PHE A 223 -11.25 -7.68 2.38
C PHE A 223 -11.97 -8.19 1.13
N PRO A 224 -13.27 -8.58 1.16
CA PRO A 224 -13.95 -9.03 -0.04
C PRO A 224 -14.05 -7.96 -1.14
N LEU A 225 -14.08 -6.70 -0.74
CA LEU A 225 -14.10 -5.56 -1.67
C LEU A 225 -12.74 -5.41 -2.37
N ALA A 226 -11.67 -5.46 -1.58
CA ALA A 226 -10.30 -5.40 -2.08
C ALA A 226 -10.00 -6.57 -3.03
N LEU A 227 -10.34 -7.79 -2.60
CA LEU A 227 -10.16 -9.02 -3.37
C LEU A 227 -10.82 -8.93 -4.75
N ARG A 228 -12.10 -8.50 -4.80
CA ARG A 228 -12.82 -8.30 -6.06
C ARG A 228 -12.11 -7.28 -6.96
N MET A 229 -11.65 -6.14 -6.42
CA MET A 229 -10.98 -5.12 -7.21
C MET A 229 -9.62 -5.59 -7.73
N VAL A 230 -8.85 -6.33 -6.93
CA VAL A 230 -7.60 -6.95 -7.37
C VAL A 230 -7.88 -7.91 -8.53
N ASN A 231 -8.85 -8.80 -8.39
CA ASN A 231 -9.23 -9.73 -9.46
C ASN A 231 -9.63 -9.02 -10.75
N GLN A 232 -10.51 -7.99 -10.66
CA GLN A 232 -10.94 -7.22 -11.83
C GLN A 232 -9.76 -6.56 -12.56
N VAL A 233 -8.81 -5.99 -11.82
CA VAL A 233 -7.63 -5.35 -12.41
C VAL A 233 -6.66 -6.38 -12.97
N ALA A 234 -6.43 -7.49 -12.27
CA ALA A 234 -5.58 -8.58 -12.74
C ALA A 234 -6.07 -9.21 -14.05
N CYS A 235 -7.40 -9.34 -14.21
CA CYS A 235 -7.99 -9.79 -15.48
C CYS A 235 -7.89 -8.78 -16.63
N ALA A 236 -7.60 -7.51 -16.34
CA ALA A 236 -7.71 -6.42 -17.30
C ALA A 236 -6.38 -5.75 -17.68
N THR A 237 -5.29 -6.01 -16.94
CA THR A 237 -3.94 -5.45 -17.13
C THR A 237 -2.90 -6.56 -17.10
N SER A 238 -1.71 -6.28 -17.63
CA SER A 238 -0.55 -7.20 -17.59
C SER A 238 0.42 -6.89 -16.44
N LEU A 239 0.15 -5.83 -15.67
CA LEU A 239 1.05 -5.35 -14.63
C LEU A 239 1.02 -6.22 -13.37
N PRO A 240 2.17 -6.44 -12.71
CA PRO A 240 2.19 -7.07 -11.40
C PRO A 240 1.43 -6.20 -10.37
N ILE A 241 0.72 -6.87 -9.46
CA ILE A 241 -0.15 -6.21 -8.48
C ILE A 241 0.33 -6.49 -7.06
N ILE A 242 0.40 -5.43 -6.26
CA ILE A 242 0.47 -5.52 -4.80
C ILE A 242 -0.97 -5.38 -4.28
N GLY A 243 -1.53 -6.49 -3.75
CA GLY A 243 -2.88 -6.52 -3.18
C GLY A 243 -2.89 -5.93 -1.77
N CYS A 244 -3.78 -5.00 -1.49
CA CYS A 244 -3.92 -4.34 -0.19
C CYS A 244 -5.39 -4.18 0.18
N GLY A 245 -5.72 -4.42 1.45
CA GLY A 245 -7.06 -4.15 1.99
C GLY A 245 -7.66 -5.33 2.75
N GLY A 246 -7.68 -5.20 4.07
CA GLY A 246 -8.33 -6.13 4.97
C GLY A 246 -7.57 -7.41 5.30
N VAL A 247 -6.41 -7.62 4.71
CA VAL A 247 -5.56 -8.80 4.96
C VAL A 247 -5.12 -8.85 6.42
N SER A 248 -5.30 -10.01 7.07
CA SER A 248 -5.04 -10.26 8.48
C SER A 248 -4.56 -11.67 8.82
N SER A 249 -4.47 -12.56 7.84
CA SER A 249 -4.06 -13.96 7.98
C SER A 249 -3.22 -14.44 6.79
N ALA A 250 -2.57 -15.61 6.91
CA ALA A 250 -1.89 -16.24 5.80
C ALA A 250 -2.88 -16.74 4.74
N GLU A 251 -4.06 -17.14 5.16
CA GLU A 251 -5.17 -17.53 4.29
C GLU A 251 -5.59 -16.36 3.39
N ASP A 252 -5.71 -15.13 3.95
CA ASP A 252 -6.02 -13.92 3.17
C ASP A 252 -4.92 -13.62 2.13
N VAL A 253 -3.64 -13.88 2.47
CA VAL A 253 -2.52 -13.71 1.52
C VAL A 253 -2.65 -14.67 0.35
N ILE A 254 -2.91 -15.94 0.60
CA ILE A 254 -3.11 -16.97 -0.44
C ILE A 254 -4.32 -16.57 -1.33
N GLU A 255 -5.43 -16.18 -0.72
CA GLU A 255 -6.64 -15.77 -1.45
C GLU A 255 -6.39 -14.55 -2.33
N MET A 256 -5.66 -13.55 -1.81
CA MET A 256 -5.29 -12.35 -2.57
C MET A 256 -4.37 -12.68 -3.76
N MET A 257 -3.42 -13.62 -3.58
CA MET A 257 -2.56 -14.10 -4.66
C MET A 257 -3.35 -14.90 -5.70
N MET A 258 -4.28 -15.77 -5.28
CA MET A 258 -5.17 -16.47 -6.21
C MET A 258 -6.03 -15.51 -7.05
N ALA A 259 -6.39 -14.36 -6.51
CA ALA A 259 -7.12 -13.31 -7.22
C ALA A 259 -6.23 -12.52 -8.21
N GLY A 260 -4.91 -12.67 -8.17
CA GLY A 260 -3.97 -12.06 -9.12
C GLY A 260 -2.93 -11.11 -8.51
N ALA A 261 -2.89 -10.96 -7.18
CA ALA A 261 -1.81 -10.23 -6.54
C ALA A 261 -0.49 -11.03 -6.58
N THR A 262 0.62 -10.36 -6.87
CA THR A 262 1.97 -10.93 -6.80
C THR A 262 2.57 -10.77 -5.42
N ALA A 263 2.28 -9.65 -4.74
CA ALA A 263 2.62 -9.38 -3.34
C ALA A 263 1.40 -8.86 -2.59
N VAL A 264 1.48 -8.81 -1.26
CA VAL A 264 0.34 -8.43 -0.42
C VAL A 264 0.77 -7.46 0.67
N GLU A 265 0.08 -6.32 0.77
CA GLU A 265 0.27 -5.35 1.83
C GLU A 265 -0.64 -5.61 3.03
N ILE A 266 -0.04 -5.62 4.23
CA ILE A 266 -0.73 -5.73 5.51
C ILE A 266 -0.91 -4.31 6.10
N GLY A 267 -2.15 -3.84 6.16
CA GLY A 267 -2.48 -2.49 6.64
C GLY A 267 -2.94 -2.45 8.10
N ALA A 268 -4.22 -2.18 8.32
CA ALA A 268 -4.82 -1.93 9.64
C ALA A 268 -4.59 -3.06 10.66
N ALA A 269 -4.36 -4.30 10.21
CA ALA A 269 -4.05 -5.42 11.09
C ALA A 269 -2.78 -5.19 11.93
N ASN A 270 -1.76 -4.48 11.40
CA ASN A 270 -0.55 -4.11 12.16
C ASN A 270 -0.85 -3.23 13.38
N LEU A 271 -1.93 -2.46 13.35
CA LEU A 271 -2.32 -1.55 14.45
C LEU A 271 -3.09 -2.27 15.56
N THR A 272 -3.69 -3.41 15.26
CA THR A 272 -4.41 -4.25 16.23
C THR A 272 -3.54 -5.38 16.77
N ASN A 273 -2.67 -5.94 15.94
CA ASN A 273 -1.67 -6.94 16.30
C ASN A 273 -0.32 -6.59 15.64
N PRO A 274 0.62 -5.97 16.36
CA PRO A 274 1.91 -5.60 15.81
C PRO A 274 2.75 -6.79 15.29
N MET A 275 2.43 -8.02 15.71
CA MET A 275 3.11 -9.25 15.28
C MET A 275 2.52 -9.86 14.00
N VAL A 276 1.37 -9.36 13.52
CA VAL A 276 0.58 -10.03 12.47
C VAL A 276 1.37 -10.30 11.18
N ALA A 277 2.18 -9.36 10.73
CA ALA A 277 2.97 -9.56 9.51
C ALA A 277 3.98 -10.72 9.66
N LYS A 278 4.66 -10.80 10.82
CA LYS A 278 5.55 -11.91 11.15
C LYS A 278 4.78 -13.23 11.25
N GLU A 279 3.66 -13.25 11.98
CA GLU A 279 2.82 -14.44 12.16
C GLU A 279 2.33 -15.00 10.82
N ILE A 280 1.95 -14.12 9.87
CA ILE A 280 1.58 -14.48 8.50
C ILE A 280 2.77 -15.15 7.79
N VAL A 281 3.96 -14.55 7.81
CA VAL A 281 5.16 -15.11 7.19
C VAL A 281 5.49 -16.50 7.77
N ASP A 282 5.44 -16.62 9.10
CA ASP A 282 5.71 -17.89 9.80
C ASP A 282 4.69 -18.99 9.45
N ARG A 283 3.42 -18.62 9.22
CA ARG A 283 2.32 -19.55 8.91
C ARG A 283 2.32 -20.04 7.46
N LEU A 284 2.76 -19.19 6.50
CA LEU A 284 2.69 -19.47 5.06
C LEU A 284 3.28 -20.83 4.66
N PRO A 285 4.47 -21.27 5.12
CA PRO A 285 5.03 -22.57 4.71
C PRO A 285 4.13 -23.77 5.06
N ALA A 286 3.58 -23.78 6.28
CA ALA A 286 2.69 -24.86 6.72
C ALA A 286 1.34 -24.82 5.96
N LEU A 287 0.80 -23.64 5.72
CA LEU A 287 -0.43 -23.48 4.94
C LEU A 287 -0.25 -23.94 3.48
N MET A 288 0.89 -23.61 2.86
CA MET A 288 1.21 -24.11 1.51
C MET A 288 1.27 -25.63 1.45
N GLU A 289 1.85 -26.28 2.49
CA GLU A 289 1.88 -27.74 2.57
C GLU A 289 0.48 -28.34 2.70
N GLU A 290 -0.38 -27.77 3.57
CA GLU A 290 -1.79 -28.16 3.73
C GLU A 290 -2.57 -28.05 2.41
N LEU A 291 -2.35 -26.97 1.66
CA LEU A 291 -3.01 -26.68 0.38
C LEU A 291 -2.33 -27.32 -0.84
N LYS A 292 -1.20 -28.04 -0.64
CA LYS A 292 -0.38 -28.66 -1.70
C LYS A 292 0.12 -27.63 -2.74
N ILE A 293 0.49 -26.44 -2.28
CA ILE A 293 1.08 -25.38 -3.11
C ILE A 293 2.60 -25.57 -3.09
N GLU A 294 3.20 -25.80 -4.24
CA GLU A 294 4.65 -25.99 -4.35
C GLU A 294 5.40 -24.65 -4.28
N LYS A 295 4.93 -23.65 -5.00
CA LYS A 295 5.45 -22.29 -4.99
C LYS A 295 4.30 -21.27 -4.97
N LEU A 296 4.47 -20.16 -4.26
CA LEU A 296 3.46 -19.10 -4.25
C LEU A 296 3.20 -18.51 -5.63
N THR A 297 4.21 -18.47 -6.50
CA THR A 297 4.05 -17.99 -7.87
C THR A 297 3.10 -18.84 -8.71
N ASP A 298 2.89 -20.10 -8.36
CA ASP A 298 2.05 -21.03 -9.14
C ASP A 298 0.55 -20.75 -8.97
N ILE A 299 0.19 -20.01 -7.91
CA ILE A 299 -1.22 -19.69 -7.62
C ILE A 299 -1.64 -18.27 -8.01
N ILE A 300 -0.70 -17.46 -8.52
CA ILE A 300 -1.01 -16.06 -8.89
C ILE A 300 -2.04 -16.06 -10.02
N GLY A 301 -3.23 -15.50 -9.73
CA GLY A 301 -4.30 -15.35 -10.72
C GLY A 301 -4.94 -16.67 -11.17
N ILE A 302 -4.81 -17.75 -10.41
CA ILE A 302 -5.33 -19.08 -10.81
C ILE A 302 -6.85 -19.08 -11.03
N VAL A 303 -7.58 -18.18 -10.37
CA VAL A 303 -9.04 -18.03 -10.54
C VAL A 303 -9.45 -17.09 -11.68
N ASN A 304 -8.51 -16.52 -12.42
CA ASN A 304 -8.79 -15.52 -13.47
C ASN A 304 -9.18 -16.14 -14.81
N HIS A 305 -9.13 -17.47 -14.93
CA HIS A 305 -9.31 -18.18 -16.19
C HIS A 305 -10.59 -19.06 -16.27
N GLU A 306 -11.51 -18.88 -15.30
CA GLU A 306 -12.80 -19.58 -15.30
C GLU A 306 -13.92 -18.79 -15.96
#